data_80e4de21e67983dfffca55733fed5ee2
#
_entry.id   80e4de21e67983dfffca55733fed5ee2
#
_cell.length_a   1.000
_cell.length_b   1.000
_cell.length_c   1.000
_cell.angle_alpha   90.00
_cell.angle_beta   90.00
_cell.angle_gamma   90.00
#
_symmetry.space_group_name_H-M   'P 1'
#
loop_
_entity.id
_entity.type
_entity.pdbx_description
1 polymer ?
#
loop_
_entity_poly.entity_id
_entity_poly.type
_entity_poly.pdbx_seq_one_letter_code
_entity_poly.pdbx_strand_id
1 'polypeptide(L)'
;MARRPNPAVPTTRHPAQLLALAIGAVYTLVGILGFLVTGFDNFAAETDKTLLGFEINPLHNIVHLLIGLAGLALWRRLDTARTYGWLLAAGYGLAFIYGLFAAGNSDINFLSLNGADNGLHLVSALAGLAIALWPARRTTARGA
;
A
#
# COMPACT_ATOMS: atom_id res chain seq x y z
N MET A 1 25.73 -6.50 45.97
CA MET A 1 24.56 -5.72 45.52
C MET A 1 24.13 -6.23 44.14
N ALA A 2 23.06 -6.98 44.06
CA ALA A 2 22.54 -7.50 42.78
C ALA A 2 21.77 -6.39 42.05
N ARG A 3 22.21 -6.04 40.82
CA ARG A 3 21.45 -5.11 39.95
C ARG A 3 20.11 -5.74 39.61
N ARG A 4 19.01 -5.11 40.02
CA ARG A 4 17.67 -5.51 39.55
C ARG A 4 17.61 -5.35 38.04
N PRO A 5 17.09 -6.35 37.28
CA PRO A 5 16.87 -6.19 35.85
C PRO A 5 15.91 -5.04 35.63
N ASN A 6 16.30 -4.12 34.75
CA ASN A 6 15.45 -3.01 34.33
C ASN A 6 14.23 -3.59 33.60
N PRO A 7 13.00 -3.31 33.99
CA PRO A 7 11.83 -3.83 33.26
C PRO A 7 11.88 -3.32 31.83
N ALA A 8 11.80 -4.24 30.88
CA ALA A 8 11.76 -3.92 29.47
C ALA A 8 10.60 -2.97 29.18
N VAL A 9 10.89 -1.74 28.77
CA VAL A 9 9.86 -0.78 28.36
C VAL A 9 9.18 -1.36 27.13
N PRO A 10 7.84 -1.50 27.13
CA PRO A 10 7.11 -1.99 25.97
C PRO A 10 7.36 -1.05 24.79
N THR A 11 8.05 -1.52 23.75
CA THR A 11 8.26 -0.75 22.52
C THR A 11 6.98 -0.76 21.71
N THR A 12 6.11 0.24 21.92
CA THR A 12 4.92 0.41 21.09
C THR A 12 5.35 0.72 19.66
N ARG A 13 4.77 -0.02 18.69
CA ARG A 13 5.03 0.20 17.26
C ARG A 13 4.67 1.63 16.86
N HIS A 14 5.43 2.19 15.94
CA HIS A 14 5.15 3.53 15.41
C HIS A 14 3.92 3.49 14.49
N PRO A 15 3.03 4.51 14.48
CA PRO A 15 1.83 4.52 13.63
C PRO A 15 2.12 4.28 12.15
N ALA A 16 3.21 4.85 11.61
CA ALA A 16 3.63 4.61 10.24
C ALA A 16 3.91 3.11 9.95
N GLN A 17 4.47 2.38 10.92
CA GLN A 17 4.70 0.94 10.80
C GLN A 17 3.38 0.15 10.77
N LEU A 18 2.43 0.51 11.64
CA LEU A 18 1.12 -0.15 11.68
C LEU A 18 0.32 0.14 10.41
N LEU A 19 0.38 1.36 9.90
CA LEU A 19 -0.28 1.72 8.66
C LEU A 19 0.34 0.98 7.45
N ALA A 20 1.67 0.87 7.39
CA ALA A 20 2.37 0.08 6.38
C ALA A 20 1.97 -1.41 6.42
N LEU A 21 1.85 -1.98 7.63
CA LEU A 21 1.37 -3.36 7.83
C LEU A 21 -0.07 -3.52 7.34
N ALA A 22 -0.97 -2.62 7.75
CA ALA A 22 -2.39 -2.69 7.38
C ALA A 22 -2.59 -2.58 5.87
N ILE A 23 -1.95 -1.60 5.22
CA ILE A 23 -2.00 -1.44 3.77
C ILE A 23 -1.39 -2.65 3.08
N GLY A 24 -0.22 -3.13 3.55
CA GLY A 24 0.42 -4.33 3.00
C GLY A 24 -0.49 -5.56 3.05
N ALA A 25 -1.17 -5.78 4.19
CA ALA A 25 -2.10 -6.90 4.34
C ALA A 25 -3.33 -6.77 3.41
N VAL A 26 -3.94 -5.58 3.34
CA VAL A 26 -5.10 -5.32 2.49
C VAL A 26 -4.76 -5.53 1.01
N TYR A 27 -3.66 -4.95 0.51
CA TYR A 27 -3.30 -5.10 -0.90
C TYR A 27 -2.86 -6.53 -1.26
N THR A 28 -2.21 -7.25 -0.34
CA THR A 28 -1.93 -8.68 -0.55
C THR A 28 -3.23 -9.47 -0.69
N LEU A 29 -4.19 -9.24 0.20
CA LEU A 29 -5.48 -9.93 0.17
C LEU A 29 -6.27 -9.59 -1.11
N VAL A 30 -6.33 -8.31 -1.48
CA VAL A 30 -7.02 -7.84 -2.70
C VAL A 30 -6.36 -8.45 -3.95
N GLY A 31 -5.03 -8.48 -4.02
CA GLY A 31 -4.32 -9.11 -5.13
C GLY A 31 -4.63 -10.60 -5.26
N ILE A 32 -4.68 -11.33 -4.15
CA ILE A 32 -5.04 -12.77 -4.15
C ILE A 32 -6.51 -12.96 -4.57
N LEU A 33 -7.44 -12.24 -3.95
CA LEU A 33 -8.87 -12.33 -4.25
C LEU A 33 -9.19 -11.91 -5.69
N GLY A 34 -8.46 -10.93 -6.21
CA GLY A 34 -8.58 -10.49 -7.59
C GLY A 34 -8.38 -11.62 -8.60
N PHE A 35 -7.42 -12.51 -8.36
CA PHE A 35 -7.22 -13.69 -9.22
C PHE A 35 -8.37 -14.68 -9.19
N LEU A 36 -9.13 -14.77 -8.10
CA LEU A 36 -10.34 -15.61 -8.05
C LEU A 36 -11.45 -15.05 -8.94
N VAL A 37 -11.44 -13.74 -9.20
CA VAL A 37 -12.39 -13.05 -10.07
C VAL A 37 -11.91 -13.05 -11.52
N THR A 38 -10.66 -12.69 -11.76
CA THR A 38 -10.14 -12.50 -13.13
C THR A 38 -9.70 -13.80 -13.80
N GLY A 39 -9.20 -14.79 -13.02
CA GLY A 39 -8.36 -15.83 -13.57
C GLY A 39 -7.07 -15.22 -14.12
N PHE A 40 -6.56 -15.77 -15.24
CA PHE A 40 -5.34 -15.33 -15.92
C PHE A 40 -5.57 -14.86 -17.36
N ASP A 41 -6.80 -14.91 -17.84
CA ASP A 41 -7.15 -14.48 -19.20
C ASP A 41 -7.20 -12.95 -19.30
N ASN A 42 -7.01 -12.41 -20.50
CA ASN A 42 -7.00 -10.97 -20.76
C ASN A 42 -6.02 -10.21 -19.85
N PHE A 43 -4.81 -10.72 -19.78
CA PHE A 43 -3.78 -10.37 -18.78
C PHE A 43 -3.58 -8.87 -18.55
N ALA A 44 -3.55 -8.08 -19.62
CA ALA A 44 -3.35 -6.63 -19.59
C ALA A 44 -4.38 -5.90 -20.48
N ALA A 45 -5.58 -6.44 -20.60
CA ALA A 45 -6.68 -5.82 -21.32
C ALA A 45 -7.68 -5.18 -20.35
N GLU A 46 -8.43 -4.19 -20.84
CA GLU A 46 -9.60 -3.71 -20.12
C GLU A 46 -10.62 -4.83 -20.01
N THR A 47 -11.24 -4.98 -18.87
CA THR A 47 -12.25 -6.00 -18.57
C THR A 47 -13.41 -5.37 -17.80
N ASP A 48 -14.57 -6.02 -17.82
CA ASP A 48 -15.73 -5.69 -16.99
C ASP A 48 -15.74 -6.40 -15.64
N LYS A 49 -14.63 -7.11 -15.32
CA LYS A 49 -14.50 -7.85 -14.06
C LYS A 49 -14.20 -6.90 -12.92
N THR A 50 -15.00 -6.97 -11.86
CA THR A 50 -14.88 -6.08 -10.72
C THR A 50 -14.70 -6.84 -9.40
N LEU A 51 -13.89 -6.28 -8.51
CA LEU A 51 -13.80 -6.65 -7.10
C LEU A 51 -14.16 -5.44 -6.25
N LEU A 52 -15.26 -5.52 -5.49
CA LEU A 52 -15.76 -4.42 -4.64
C LEU A 52 -16.05 -3.10 -5.41
N GLY A 53 -16.36 -3.19 -6.72
CA GLY A 53 -16.62 -2.03 -7.57
C GLY A 53 -15.39 -1.45 -8.27
N PHE A 54 -14.21 -1.99 -8.03
CA PHE A 54 -12.97 -1.68 -8.74
C PHE A 54 -12.81 -2.62 -9.93
N GLU A 55 -12.54 -2.10 -11.11
CA GLU A 55 -12.25 -2.91 -12.29
C GLU A 55 -10.84 -3.47 -12.18
N ILE A 56 -10.68 -4.75 -12.53
CA ILE A 56 -9.42 -5.45 -12.35
C ILE A 56 -9.11 -6.39 -13.51
N ASN A 57 -7.83 -6.57 -13.78
CA ASN A 57 -7.30 -7.64 -14.63
C ASN A 57 -6.13 -8.34 -13.93
N PRO A 58 -5.59 -9.45 -14.48
CA PRO A 58 -4.49 -10.16 -13.84
C PRO A 58 -3.23 -9.32 -13.59
N LEU A 59 -2.90 -8.38 -14.48
CA LEU A 59 -1.75 -7.47 -14.28
C LEU A 59 -1.99 -6.53 -13.08
N HIS A 60 -3.20 -5.98 -12.96
CA HIS A 60 -3.60 -5.13 -11.83
C HIS A 60 -3.49 -5.91 -10.51
N ASN A 61 -3.95 -7.17 -10.48
CA ASN A 61 -3.83 -8.03 -9.30
C ASN A 61 -2.38 -8.30 -8.92
N ILE A 62 -1.47 -8.50 -9.90
CA ILE A 62 -0.03 -8.65 -9.66
C ILE A 62 0.54 -7.38 -9.01
N VAL A 63 0.19 -6.21 -9.53
CA VAL A 63 0.65 -4.92 -8.96
C VAL A 63 0.21 -4.80 -7.51
N HIS A 64 -1.06 -5.09 -7.19
CA HIS A 64 -1.57 -5.09 -5.81
C HIS A 64 -0.81 -6.09 -4.93
N LEU A 65 -0.58 -7.31 -5.42
CA LEU A 65 0.15 -8.33 -4.67
C LEU A 65 1.59 -7.91 -4.37
N LEU A 66 2.31 -7.36 -5.35
CA LEU A 66 3.68 -6.88 -5.16
C LEU A 66 3.76 -5.74 -4.14
N ILE A 67 2.85 -4.76 -4.24
CA ILE A 67 2.76 -3.64 -3.29
C ILE A 67 2.42 -4.16 -1.90
N GLY A 68 1.47 -5.08 -1.80
CA GLY A 68 1.08 -5.70 -0.53
C GLY A 68 2.23 -6.44 0.13
N LEU A 69 2.92 -7.30 -0.60
CA LEU A 69 4.08 -8.05 -0.10
C LEU A 69 5.23 -7.13 0.31
N ALA A 70 5.48 -6.05 -0.43
CA ALA A 70 6.46 -5.04 -0.04
C ALA A 70 6.11 -4.39 1.31
N GLY A 71 4.84 -4.05 1.53
CA GLY A 71 4.36 -3.53 2.81
C GLY A 71 4.58 -4.52 3.96
N LEU A 72 4.24 -5.81 3.75
CA LEU A 72 4.45 -6.87 4.73
C LEU A 72 5.94 -7.16 5.00
N ALA A 73 6.82 -6.93 4.04
CA ALA A 73 8.27 -7.08 4.23
C ALA A 73 8.89 -5.90 4.99
N LEU A 74 8.43 -4.66 4.71
CA LEU A 74 9.11 -3.44 5.12
C LEU A 74 8.55 -2.80 6.40
N TRP A 75 7.40 -3.20 6.92
CA TRP A 75 6.73 -2.54 8.06
C TRP A 75 7.49 -2.61 9.38
N ARG A 76 8.35 -3.62 9.59
CA ARG A 76 8.92 -3.92 10.92
C ARG A 76 9.84 -2.86 11.48
N ARG A 77 10.51 -2.07 10.65
CA ARG A 77 11.42 -0.98 11.02
C ARG A 77 10.85 0.33 10.50
N LEU A 78 11.03 1.42 11.27
CA LEU A 78 10.47 2.72 10.89
C LEU A 78 11.08 3.28 9.61
N ASP A 79 12.39 3.11 9.42
CA ASP A 79 13.10 3.53 8.22
C ASP A 79 12.58 2.82 6.96
N THR A 80 12.46 1.48 7.02
CA THR A 80 11.94 0.70 5.88
C THR A 80 10.44 0.92 5.65
N ALA A 81 9.63 1.12 6.71
CA ALA A 81 8.24 1.51 6.56
C ALA A 81 8.08 2.86 5.84
N ARG A 82 8.96 3.83 6.13
CA ARG A 82 8.99 5.11 5.41
C ARG A 82 9.40 4.97 3.96
N THR A 83 10.38 4.10 3.67
CA THR A 83 10.74 3.76 2.28
C THR A 83 9.54 3.18 1.54
N TYR A 84 8.81 2.24 2.16
CA TYR A 84 7.55 1.74 1.62
C TYR A 84 6.53 2.86 1.38
N GLY A 85 6.41 3.81 2.32
CA GLY A 85 5.54 4.99 2.17
C GLY A 85 5.88 5.81 0.92
N TRP A 86 7.16 6.07 0.65
CA TRP A 86 7.58 6.77 -0.56
C TRP A 86 7.28 5.97 -1.83
N LEU A 87 7.52 4.65 -1.84
CA LEU A 87 7.20 3.78 -2.97
C LEU A 87 5.69 3.76 -3.24
N LEU A 88 4.89 3.69 -2.19
CA LEU A 88 3.43 3.74 -2.26
C LEU A 88 2.96 5.09 -2.84
N ALA A 89 3.48 6.20 -2.32
CA ALA A 89 3.13 7.55 -2.77
C ALA A 89 3.47 7.77 -4.25
N ALA A 90 4.69 7.38 -4.65
CA ALA A 90 5.13 7.53 -6.04
C ALA A 90 4.35 6.59 -6.99
N GLY A 91 4.22 5.31 -6.64
CA GLY A 91 3.54 4.32 -7.47
C GLY A 91 2.07 4.65 -7.67
N TYR A 92 1.33 4.90 -6.58
CA TYR A 92 -0.08 5.26 -6.69
C TYR A 92 -0.32 6.69 -7.18
N GLY A 93 0.61 7.62 -6.96
CA GLY A 93 0.57 8.93 -7.59
C GLY A 93 0.65 8.84 -9.11
N LEU A 94 1.56 8.02 -9.64
CA LEU A 94 1.65 7.74 -11.07
C LEU A 94 0.43 6.99 -11.60
N ALA A 95 -0.08 5.99 -10.85
CA ALA A 95 -1.30 5.27 -11.21
C ALA A 95 -2.52 6.21 -11.25
N PHE A 96 -2.64 7.14 -10.30
CA PHE A 96 -3.67 8.17 -10.31
C PHE A 96 -3.61 9.06 -11.55
N ILE A 97 -2.41 9.56 -11.89
CA ILE A 97 -2.23 10.40 -13.09
C ILE A 97 -2.58 9.60 -14.34
N TYR A 98 -2.09 8.36 -14.45
CA TYR A 98 -2.44 7.46 -15.57
C TYR A 98 -3.96 7.23 -15.65
N GLY A 99 -4.62 6.96 -14.53
CA GLY A 99 -6.06 6.71 -14.46
C GLY A 99 -6.92 7.89 -14.89
N LEU A 100 -6.42 9.15 -14.80
CA LEU A 100 -7.13 10.32 -15.33
C LEU A 100 -7.32 10.27 -16.85
N PHE A 101 -6.46 9.54 -17.56
CA PHE A 101 -6.49 9.40 -19.01
C PHE A 101 -6.98 8.02 -19.46
N ALA A 102 -6.73 6.99 -18.64
CA ALA A 102 -6.99 5.59 -18.99
C ALA A 102 -8.42 5.14 -18.66
N ALA A 103 -8.99 5.59 -17.54
CA ALA A 103 -10.34 5.19 -17.15
C ALA A 103 -11.36 5.58 -18.22
N GLY A 104 -12.03 4.58 -18.81
CA GLY A 104 -12.98 4.75 -19.92
C GLY A 104 -12.32 4.90 -21.31
N ASN A 105 -11.04 4.63 -21.46
CA ASN A 105 -10.32 4.63 -22.73
C ASN A 105 -9.62 3.26 -22.94
N SER A 106 -10.30 2.34 -23.59
CA SER A 106 -9.82 0.96 -23.78
C SER A 106 -8.51 0.84 -24.56
N ASP A 107 -8.16 1.84 -25.37
CA ASP A 107 -6.93 1.81 -26.16
C ASP A 107 -5.66 1.87 -25.31
N ILE A 108 -5.77 2.46 -24.11
CA ILE A 108 -4.63 2.65 -23.21
C ILE A 108 -4.85 2.05 -21.82
N ASN A 109 -6.04 1.53 -21.50
CA ASN A 109 -6.41 1.03 -20.16
C ASN A 109 -5.89 -0.39 -19.89
N PHE A 110 -4.58 -0.60 -19.97
CA PHE A 110 -3.96 -1.91 -19.77
C PHE A 110 -4.04 -2.43 -18.32
N LEU A 111 -4.38 -1.59 -17.35
CA LEU A 111 -4.61 -2.00 -15.94
C LEU A 111 -6.08 -2.22 -15.63
N SER A 112 -6.99 -1.98 -16.57
CA SER A 112 -8.44 -2.06 -16.35
C SER A 112 -8.87 -1.19 -15.15
N LEU A 113 -8.64 0.11 -15.26
CA LEU A 113 -9.00 1.08 -14.22
C LEU A 113 -10.35 1.72 -14.52
N ASN A 114 -11.13 1.93 -13.47
CA ASN A 114 -12.31 2.79 -13.51
C ASN A 114 -12.16 4.03 -12.61
N GLY A 115 -13.21 4.84 -12.51
CA GLY A 115 -13.17 6.04 -11.67
C GLY A 115 -13.03 5.75 -10.17
N ALA A 116 -13.54 4.60 -9.69
CA ALA A 116 -13.39 4.19 -8.30
C ALA A 116 -11.93 3.81 -7.99
N ASP A 117 -11.26 3.09 -8.90
CA ASP A 117 -9.82 2.79 -8.82
C ASP A 117 -9.02 4.08 -8.71
N ASN A 118 -9.34 5.05 -9.53
CA ASN A 118 -8.60 6.31 -9.54
C ASN A 118 -8.75 7.08 -8.22
N GLY A 119 -9.93 7.07 -7.61
CA GLY A 119 -10.14 7.60 -6.27
C GLY A 119 -9.32 6.85 -5.22
N LEU A 120 -9.25 5.52 -5.29
CA LEU A 120 -8.44 4.69 -4.39
C LEU A 120 -6.95 4.96 -4.57
N HIS A 121 -6.47 5.14 -5.80
CA HIS A 121 -5.07 5.47 -6.09
C HIS A 121 -4.67 6.79 -5.42
N LEU A 122 -5.50 7.82 -5.50
CA LEU A 122 -5.25 9.10 -4.81
C LEU A 122 -5.16 8.90 -3.29
N VAL A 123 -6.13 8.21 -2.69
CA VAL A 123 -6.13 7.94 -1.24
C VAL A 123 -4.90 7.13 -0.83
N SER A 124 -4.48 6.16 -1.63
CA SER A 124 -3.30 5.34 -1.37
C SER A 124 -2.00 6.14 -1.48
N ALA A 125 -1.90 7.04 -2.45
CA ALA A 125 -0.77 7.96 -2.57
C ALA A 125 -0.66 8.87 -1.34
N LEU A 126 -1.77 9.43 -0.86
CA LEU A 126 -1.81 10.25 0.36
C LEU A 126 -1.46 9.43 1.61
N ALA A 127 -1.93 8.19 1.72
CA ALA A 127 -1.55 7.29 2.79
C ALA A 127 -0.05 6.97 2.77
N GLY A 128 0.53 6.79 1.58
CA GLY A 128 1.97 6.66 1.38
C GLY A 128 2.74 7.86 1.90
N LEU A 129 2.32 9.07 1.56
CA LEU A 129 2.90 10.31 2.11
C LEU A 129 2.77 10.38 3.63
N ALA A 130 1.62 9.99 4.19
CA ALA A 130 1.43 9.95 5.63
C ALA A 130 2.43 8.99 6.30
N ILE A 131 2.66 7.80 5.75
CA ILE A 131 3.66 6.85 6.26
C ILE A 131 5.06 7.44 6.17
N ALA A 132 5.43 8.01 5.02
CA ALA A 132 6.77 8.52 4.74
C ALA A 132 7.15 9.70 5.63
N LEU A 133 6.21 10.63 5.85
CA LEU A 133 6.42 11.91 6.51
C LEU A 133 6.02 11.90 7.99
N TRP A 134 5.48 10.79 8.53
CA TRP A 134 5.02 10.75 9.92
C TRP A 134 6.15 11.12 10.89
N PRO A 135 5.93 12.08 11.82
CA PRO A 135 6.98 12.53 12.72
C PRO A 135 7.56 11.40 13.57
N ALA A 136 8.87 11.35 13.73
CA ALA A 136 9.48 10.46 14.70
C ALA A 136 9.05 10.87 16.13
N ARG A 137 8.82 9.88 17.02
CA ARG A 137 8.55 10.18 18.42
C ARG A 137 9.75 10.89 19.03
N ARG A 138 9.54 12.09 19.57
CA ARG A 138 10.57 12.76 20.38
C ARG A 138 10.73 11.95 21.65
N THR A 139 11.90 11.35 21.86
CA THR A 139 12.31 10.90 23.17
C THR A 139 12.63 12.17 23.96
N THR A 140 11.73 12.61 24.84
CA THR A 140 12.09 13.59 25.86
C THR A 140 13.10 12.91 26.76
N ALA A 141 14.39 13.27 26.63
CA ALA A 141 15.38 12.95 27.64
C ALA A 141 14.85 13.59 28.94
N ARG A 142 14.44 12.76 29.91
CA ARG A 142 14.22 13.22 31.28
C ARG A 142 15.58 13.74 31.74
N GLY A 143 15.70 15.05 31.85
CA GLY A 143 16.83 15.69 32.48
C GLY A 143 16.99 15.14 33.89
N ALA A 144 18.20 14.82 34.19
CA ALA A 144 18.67 14.46 35.51
C ALA A 144 18.60 15.66 36.46
#